data_c83468115bdcf9252b59336da8dd2dab
#
_entry.id   c83468115bdcf9252b59336da8dd2dab
#
_cell.length_a   1.000
_cell.length_b   1.000
_cell.length_c   1.000
_cell.angle_alpha   90.00
_cell.angle_beta   90.00
_cell.angle_gamma   90.00
#
_symmetry.space_group_name_H-M   'P 1'
#
loop_
_entity.id
_entity.type
_entity.pdbx_description
1 polymer ?
#
loop_
_entity_poly.entity_id
_entity_poly.type
_entity_poly.pdbx_seq_one_letter_code
_entity_poly.pdbx_strand_id
1 'polypeptide(L)'
;MKITAIKVYKIKPRWIFIKISTDEGIDGWGELISGTKTETVVAGANEMGQSLIGRNPFEIERIWQELYRSFFRGGPINMTVISGIEMALWDIKGKFYNMPVYEFLGGAARDKMMVYSWIGGDRPADVVKEALDRKNRGFQAVKMNATEELHYIDSFKKVQGVVNRVASIREAVGYDLNIAVDFHGRVHKGMAKVLAKELEEFKPMFLEEVVLPENEEAFAEVAKHTSTPLATGERLCTRWEFKNILKNGVIDIIQPDVALTGGILEARKICAMAEAFDVAVAPHAPYGPIALAATLQLDVCTPNVFIQEQSLGIHYNKGFDLLDFVKNKEIFQYKDGYVDIPTKPGLGIEIDEEFVEKIALEGLVWTNPKWKNYDGTIAEW
;
A
#
# COMPACT_ATOMS: atom_id res chain seq x y z
N MET A 1 -18.14 15.30 -21.93
CA MET A 1 -18.23 14.16 -20.98
C MET A 1 -18.67 14.65 -19.61
N LYS A 2 -19.64 13.95 -19.00
CA LYS A 2 -20.14 14.23 -17.65
C LYS A 2 -20.30 12.93 -16.88
N ILE A 3 -20.04 12.96 -15.60
CA ILE A 3 -20.31 11.85 -14.68
C ILE A 3 -21.82 11.66 -14.56
N THR A 4 -22.30 10.43 -14.75
CA THR A 4 -23.73 10.08 -14.73
C THR A 4 -24.12 9.19 -13.56
N ALA A 5 -23.20 8.34 -13.10
CA ALA A 5 -23.47 7.42 -12.00
C ALA A 5 -22.20 7.08 -11.22
N ILE A 6 -22.39 6.73 -9.94
CA ILE A 6 -21.35 6.20 -9.07
C ILE A 6 -21.92 4.97 -8.38
N LYS A 7 -21.16 3.88 -8.40
CA LYS A 7 -21.53 2.61 -7.78
C LYS A 7 -20.39 2.10 -6.91
N VAL A 8 -20.70 1.68 -5.70
CA VAL A 8 -19.73 1.18 -4.73
C VAL A 8 -20.02 -0.29 -4.46
N TYR A 9 -19.00 -1.12 -4.54
CA TYR A 9 -19.09 -2.55 -4.35
C TYR A 9 -18.27 -2.99 -3.14
N LYS A 10 -18.88 -3.74 -2.23
CA LYS A 10 -18.20 -4.41 -1.11
C LYS A 10 -17.80 -5.81 -1.56
N ILE A 11 -16.51 -6.06 -1.72
CA ILE A 11 -15.99 -7.26 -2.36
C ILE A 11 -15.17 -8.10 -1.35
N LYS A 12 -15.48 -9.39 -1.29
CA LYS A 12 -14.61 -10.34 -0.60
C LYS A 12 -13.23 -10.40 -1.30
N PRO A 13 -12.13 -10.62 -0.53
CA PRO A 13 -12.11 -10.91 0.91
C PRO A 13 -12.25 -9.65 1.78
N ARG A 14 -11.82 -8.45 1.30
CA ARG A 14 -11.76 -7.23 2.12
C ARG A 14 -11.70 -5.93 1.31
N TRP A 15 -12.14 -5.93 0.05
CA TRP A 15 -11.98 -4.80 -0.85
C TRP A 15 -13.28 -4.01 -1.03
N ILE A 16 -13.14 -2.73 -1.33
CA ILE A 16 -14.23 -1.85 -1.72
C ILE A 16 -13.85 -1.23 -3.07
N PHE A 17 -14.62 -1.55 -4.12
CA PHE A 17 -14.42 -0.95 -5.42
C PHE A 17 -15.42 0.17 -5.66
N ILE A 18 -15.00 1.22 -6.35
CA ILE A 18 -15.86 2.29 -6.84
C ILE A 18 -15.79 2.33 -8.37
N LYS A 19 -16.96 2.42 -9.00
CA LYS A 19 -17.12 2.60 -10.43
C LYS A 19 -17.76 3.96 -10.68
N ILE A 20 -17.16 4.76 -11.56
CA ILE A 20 -17.68 6.05 -12.03
C ILE A 20 -18.02 5.92 -13.50
N SER A 21 -19.30 6.16 -13.85
CA SER A 21 -19.80 6.08 -15.23
C SER A 21 -20.00 7.46 -15.83
N THR A 22 -19.88 7.56 -17.16
CA THR A 22 -20.02 8.82 -17.89
C THR A 22 -21.10 8.72 -18.99
N ASP A 23 -21.56 9.89 -19.47
CA ASP A 23 -22.52 10.02 -20.58
C ASP A 23 -21.97 9.60 -21.93
N GLU A 24 -20.65 9.34 -22.04
CA GLU A 24 -20.01 8.83 -23.25
C GLU A 24 -19.73 7.31 -23.19
N GLY A 25 -20.27 6.61 -22.16
CA GLY A 25 -20.12 5.17 -22.01
C GLY A 25 -18.72 4.71 -21.57
N ILE A 26 -17.89 5.62 -21.08
CA ILE A 26 -16.58 5.30 -20.51
C ILE A 26 -16.72 5.20 -19.00
N ASP A 27 -16.33 4.06 -18.44
CA ASP A 27 -16.32 3.77 -17.02
C ASP A 27 -14.91 3.75 -16.46
N GLY A 28 -14.72 4.35 -15.27
CA GLY A 28 -13.48 4.26 -14.52
C GLY A 28 -13.66 3.52 -13.21
N TRP A 29 -12.59 2.84 -12.79
CA TRP A 29 -12.55 2.05 -11.57
C TRP A 29 -11.53 2.61 -10.57
N GLY A 30 -11.89 2.55 -9.29
CA GLY A 30 -11.02 2.87 -8.17
C GLY A 30 -11.19 1.89 -7.03
N GLU A 31 -10.29 1.91 -6.08
CA GLU A 31 -10.33 1.06 -4.89
C GLU A 31 -10.14 1.88 -3.62
N LEU A 32 -10.89 1.50 -2.59
CA LEU A 32 -10.88 2.13 -1.28
C LEU A 32 -10.45 1.12 -0.22
N ILE A 33 -9.75 1.60 0.80
CA ILE A 33 -9.32 0.77 1.92
C ILE A 33 -10.51 0.57 2.86
N SER A 34 -10.88 -0.69 3.09
CA SER A 34 -11.97 -1.02 4.01
C SER A 34 -11.56 -0.81 5.49
N GLY A 35 -10.36 -1.20 5.85
CA GLY A 35 -9.93 -1.25 7.24
C GLY A 35 -10.98 -1.95 8.12
N THR A 36 -11.26 -1.43 9.29
CA THR A 36 -12.38 -1.88 10.13
C THR A 36 -13.63 -1.01 9.98
N LYS A 37 -13.66 -0.13 8.98
CA LYS A 37 -14.64 0.94 8.81
C LYS A 37 -15.41 0.84 7.49
N THR A 38 -15.60 -0.39 6.98
CA THR A 38 -16.21 -0.65 5.67
C THR A 38 -17.48 0.17 5.42
N GLU A 39 -18.46 0.14 6.34
CA GLU A 39 -19.71 0.86 6.13
C GLU A 39 -19.54 2.38 6.15
N THR A 40 -18.61 2.90 6.96
CA THR A 40 -18.30 4.33 7.02
C THR A 40 -17.64 4.80 5.72
N VAL A 41 -16.71 4.01 5.18
CA VAL A 41 -16.05 4.29 3.89
C VAL A 41 -17.05 4.26 2.75
N VAL A 42 -17.94 3.26 2.72
CA VAL A 42 -19.01 3.13 1.71
C VAL A 42 -19.97 4.31 1.78
N ALA A 43 -20.40 4.71 2.98
CA ALA A 43 -21.26 5.88 3.16
C ALA A 43 -20.57 7.16 2.66
N GLY A 44 -19.32 7.38 3.02
CA GLY A 44 -18.52 8.52 2.54
C GLY A 44 -18.34 8.52 1.01
N ALA A 45 -18.10 7.34 0.41
CA ALA A 45 -17.97 7.21 -1.04
C ALA A 45 -19.28 7.55 -1.77
N ASN A 46 -20.42 7.14 -1.24
CA ASN A 46 -21.73 7.48 -1.80
C ASN A 46 -22.02 8.99 -1.65
N GLU A 47 -21.76 9.57 -0.49
CA GLU A 47 -22.00 10.99 -0.21
C GLU A 47 -21.12 11.89 -1.09
N MET A 48 -19.79 11.68 -1.06
CA MET A 48 -18.85 12.45 -1.89
C MET A 48 -19.11 12.22 -3.38
N GLY A 49 -19.35 10.97 -3.78
CA GLY A 49 -19.64 10.62 -5.16
C GLY A 49 -20.89 11.31 -5.71
N GLN A 50 -21.95 11.40 -4.92
CA GLN A 50 -23.18 12.08 -5.33
C GLN A 50 -22.94 13.54 -5.73
N SER A 51 -21.98 14.21 -5.08
CA SER A 51 -21.61 15.61 -5.40
C SER A 51 -20.94 15.77 -6.77
N LEU A 52 -20.49 14.67 -7.38
CA LEU A 52 -19.79 14.68 -8.67
C LEU A 52 -20.71 14.47 -9.87
N ILE A 53 -21.98 14.10 -9.67
CA ILE A 53 -22.92 13.89 -10.78
C ILE A 53 -23.06 15.17 -11.60
N GLY A 54 -22.95 15.03 -12.92
CA GLY A 54 -22.97 16.14 -13.88
C GLY A 54 -21.64 16.88 -14.06
N ARG A 55 -20.62 16.56 -13.24
CA ARG A 55 -19.27 17.16 -13.33
C ARG A 55 -18.47 16.60 -14.50
N ASN A 56 -17.51 17.39 -14.97
CA ASN A 56 -16.51 16.94 -15.93
C ASN A 56 -15.46 16.06 -15.22
N PRO A 57 -15.30 14.75 -15.58
CA PRO A 57 -14.35 13.85 -14.93
C PRO A 57 -12.88 14.25 -15.15
N PHE A 58 -12.57 15.13 -16.11
CA PHE A 58 -11.20 15.55 -16.38
C PHE A 58 -10.69 16.65 -15.44
N GLU A 59 -11.56 17.25 -14.63
CA GLU A 59 -11.20 18.26 -13.61
C GLU A 59 -10.62 17.62 -12.34
N ILE A 60 -9.71 16.63 -12.49
CA ILE A 60 -9.23 15.77 -11.40
C ILE A 60 -8.68 16.57 -10.22
N GLU A 61 -7.72 17.49 -10.46
CA GLU A 61 -7.16 18.32 -9.38
C GLU A 61 -8.20 19.21 -8.73
N ARG A 62 -9.13 19.77 -9.50
CA ARG A 62 -10.19 20.63 -8.97
C ARG A 62 -11.16 19.84 -8.08
N ILE A 63 -11.59 18.66 -8.53
CA ILE A 63 -12.42 17.74 -7.75
C ILE A 63 -11.69 17.34 -6.48
N TRP A 64 -10.42 16.97 -6.57
CA TRP A 64 -9.58 16.64 -5.42
C TRP A 64 -9.54 17.78 -4.39
N GLN A 65 -9.29 19.01 -4.84
CA GLN A 65 -9.22 20.18 -3.97
C GLN A 65 -10.57 20.48 -3.28
N GLU A 66 -11.67 20.34 -3.97
CA GLU A 66 -13.01 20.52 -3.43
C GLU A 66 -13.34 19.48 -2.36
N LEU A 67 -13.09 18.20 -2.63
CA LEU A 67 -13.32 17.10 -1.68
C LEU A 67 -12.43 17.22 -0.44
N TYR A 68 -11.14 17.55 -0.64
CA TYR A 68 -10.18 17.68 0.45
C TYR A 68 -10.42 18.92 1.31
N ARG A 69 -10.73 20.09 0.70
CA ARG A 69 -10.84 21.36 1.40
C ARG A 69 -12.20 21.61 2.09
N SER A 70 -12.97 20.56 2.31
CA SER A 70 -14.13 20.61 3.18
C SER A 70 -13.74 21.04 4.60
N PHE A 71 -14.73 21.39 5.44
CA PHE A 71 -14.47 21.99 6.76
C PHE A 71 -13.54 21.13 7.65
N PHE A 72 -13.76 19.80 7.69
CA PHE A 72 -12.89 18.84 8.35
C PHE A 72 -12.02 18.11 7.31
N ARG A 73 -10.77 18.54 7.18
CA ARG A 73 -9.85 18.05 6.17
C ARG A 73 -9.18 16.74 6.56
N GLY A 74 -8.92 15.91 5.53
CA GLY A 74 -8.06 14.75 5.69
C GLY A 74 -8.67 13.63 6.56
N GLY A 75 -7.76 12.88 7.13
CA GLY A 75 -8.06 11.67 7.89
C GLY A 75 -8.30 10.44 7.00
N PRO A 76 -7.99 9.23 7.49
CA PRO A 76 -7.90 8.04 6.63
C PRO A 76 -9.19 7.69 5.91
N ILE A 77 -10.37 7.93 6.51
CA ILE A 77 -11.66 7.62 5.86
C ILE A 77 -11.91 8.55 4.67
N ASN A 78 -11.75 9.87 4.87
CA ASN A 78 -11.96 10.82 3.77
C ASN A 78 -10.92 10.62 2.66
N MET A 79 -9.67 10.41 3.05
CA MET A 79 -8.59 10.29 2.08
C MET A 79 -8.68 9.02 1.25
N THR A 80 -9.09 7.87 1.81
CA THR A 80 -9.30 6.68 1.00
C THR A 80 -10.46 6.85 0.00
N VAL A 81 -11.52 7.56 0.38
CA VAL A 81 -12.63 7.87 -0.54
C VAL A 81 -12.14 8.78 -1.69
N ILE A 82 -11.39 9.83 -1.36
CA ILE A 82 -10.79 10.73 -2.36
C ILE A 82 -9.85 9.94 -3.29
N SER A 83 -9.04 9.02 -2.74
CA SER A 83 -8.14 8.16 -3.51
C SER A 83 -8.88 7.32 -4.54
N GLY A 84 -9.91 6.60 -4.11
CA GLY A 84 -10.68 5.75 -5.03
C GLY A 84 -11.40 6.54 -6.12
N ILE A 85 -11.97 7.70 -5.78
CA ILE A 85 -12.57 8.61 -6.76
C ILE A 85 -11.50 9.07 -7.77
N GLU A 86 -10.36 9.51 -7.30
CA GLU A 86 -9.27 10.04 -8.12
C GLU A 86 -8.70 8.98 -9.08
N MET A 87 -8.49 7.75 -8.61
CA MET A 87 -8.10 6.61 -9.45
C MET A 87 -9.10 6.40 -10.58
N ALA A 88 -10.41 6.38 -10.27
CA ALA A 88 -11.45 6.18 -11.26
C ALA A 88 -11.50 7.32 -12.30
N LEU A 89 -11.26 8.57 -11.89
CA LEU A 89 -11.18 9.71 -12.81
C LEU A 89 -9.96 9.61 -13.74
N TRP A 90 -8.81 9.17 -13.24
CA TRP A 90 -7.64 8.90 -14.07
C TRP A 90 -7.87 7.75 -15.05
N ASP A 91 -8.55 6.70 -14.61
CA ASP A 91 -8.91 5.56 -15.46
C ASP A 91 -9.80 6.00 -16.63
N ILE A 92 -10.83 6.83 -16.36
CA ILE A 92 -11.67 7.46 -17.40
C ILE A 92 -10.82 8.27 -18.36
N LYS A 93 -9.94 9.14 -17.83
CA LYS A 93 -9.11 10.03 -18.66
C LYS A 93 -8.16 9.24 -19.56
N GLY A 94 -7.49 8.23 -19.01
CA GLY A 94 -6.61 7.37 -19.79
C GLY A 94 -7.35 6.60 -20.89
N LYS A 95 -8.52 6.03 -20.58
CA LYS A 95 -9.37 5.34 -21.55
C LYS A 95 -9.88 6.27 -22.65
N PHE A 96 -10.30 7.48 -22.30
CA PHE A 96 -10.76 8.47 -23.29
C PHE A 96 -9.67 8.83 -24.30
N TYR A 97 -8.45 9.07 -23.84
CA TYR A 97 -7.32 9.42 -24.71
C TYR A 97 -6.58 8.19 -25.25
N ASN A 98 -7.04 6.98 -24.92
CA ASN A 98 -6.41 5.71 -25.32
C ASN A 98 -4.93 5.64 -24.92
N MET A 99 -4.60 6.06 -23.68
CA MET A 99 -3.25 6.12 -23.14
C MET A 99 -3.22 5.61 -21.69
N PRO A 100 -2.13 4.96 -21.23
CA PRO A 100 -1.90 4.68 -19.83
C PRO A 100 -1.79 5.97 -19.01
N VAL A 101 -2.12 5.91 -17.72
CA VAL A 101 -2.12 7.10 -16.85
C VAL A 101 -0.74 7.72 -16.72
N TYR A 102 0.31 6.92 -16.61
CA TYR A 102 1.69 7.44 -16.45
C TYR A 102 2.14 8.35 -17.59
N GLU A 103 1.58 8.21 -18.80
CA GLU A 103 1.88 9.11 -19.92
C GLU A 103 1.48 10.57 -19.67
N PHE A 104 0.41 10.78 -18.89
CA PHE A 104 -0.01 12.13 -18.44
C PHE A 104 0.86 12.69 -17.31
N LEU A 105 1.68 11.85 -16.68
CA LEU A 105 2.49 12.18 -15.51
C LEU A 105 3.99 12.34 -15.84
N GLY A 106 4.33 12.33 -17.13
CA GLY A 106 5.70 12.52 -17.62
C GLY A 106 6.28 11.36 -18.42
N GLY A 107 5.50 10.30 -18.62
CA GLY A 107 5.92 9.10 -19.34
C GLY A 107 6.73 8.12 -18.48
N ALA A 108 7.17 7.03 -19.10
CA ALA A 108 7.88 5.97 -18.40
C ALA A 108 9.32 6.38 -18.06
N ALA A 109 9.69 6.24 -16.78
CA ALA A 109 11.06 6.38 -16.29
C ALA A 109 11.80 5.03 -16.21
N ARG A 110 11.09 3.92 -16.46
CA ARG A 110 11.61 2.53 -16.38
C ARG A 110 10.83 1.60 -17.30
N ASP A 111 11.38 0.43 -17.59
CA ASP A 111 10.77 -0.58 -18.48
C ASP A 111 10.03 -1.68 -17.69
N LYS A 112 10.37 -1.86 -16.42
CA LYS A 112 9.76 -2.84 -15.50
C LYS A 112 9.91 -2.39 -14.05
N MET A 113 9.07 -2.93 -13.16
CA MET A 113 9.10 -2.60 -11.73
C MET A 113 9.46 -3.83 -10.90
N MET A 114 10.47 -3.69 -10.03
CA MET A 114 10.82 -4.71 -9.05
C MET A 114 9.70 -4.83 -8.00
N VAL A 115 9.37 -6.06 -7.59
CA VAL A 115 8.34 -6.32 -6.58
C VAL A 115 8.86 -7.20 -5.45
N TYR A 116 8.33 -7.01 -4.25
CA TYR A 116 8.55 -7.94 -3.15
C TYR A 116 7.28 -8.71 -2.78
N SER A 117 7.44 -9.79 -2.05
CA SER A 117 6.34 -10.64 -1.59
C SER A 117 6.30 -10.73 -0.07
N TRP A 118 5.09 -10.71 0.50
CA TRP A 118 4.88 -10.99 1.91
C TRP A 118 5.14 -12.45 2.26
N ILE A 119 5.65 -12.69 3.49
CA ILE A 119 5.80 -14.00 4.10
C ILE A 119 5.42 -13.95 5.59
N GLY A 120 4.94 -15.06 6.14
CA GLY A 120 4.75 -15.28 7.58
C GLY A 120 3.46 -14.73 8.20
N GLY A 121 2.71 -13.88 7.51
CA GLY A 121 1.47 -13.30 8.04
C GLY A 121 1.66 -12.34 9.22
N ASP A 122 0.55 -11.97 9.91
CA ASP A 122 0.57 -11.03 11.04
C ASP A 122 1.39 -11.52 12.24
N ARG A 123 1.37 -12.82 12.44
CA ARG A 123 2.19 -13.51 13.44
C ARG A 123 3.14 -14.42 12.67
N PRO A 124 4.41 -14.04 12.53
CA PRO A 124 5.36 -14.74 11.65
C PRO A 124 5.49 -16.22 12.00
N ALA A 125 5.08 -17.07 11.06
CA ALA A 125 5.23 -18.53 11.11
C ALA A 125 5.70 -19.03 9.76
N ASP A 126 6.38 -20.16 9.72
CA ASP A 126 6.85 -20.83 8.50
C ASP A 126 7.66 -19.93 7.52
N VAL A 127 8.23 -18.84 8.06
CA VAL A 127 8.89 -17.78 7.26
C VAL A 127 10.03 -18.32 6.39
N VAL A 128 10.77 -19.33 6.85
CA VAL A 128 11.87 -19.94 6.10
C VAL A 128 11.34 -20.67 4.87
N LYS A 129 10.29 -21.48 5.05
CA LYS A 129 9.65 -22.22 3.96
C LYS A 129 9.08 -21.26 2.91
N GLU A 130 8.40 -20.22 3.36
CA GLU A 130 7.82 -19.22 2.46
C GLU A 130 8.91 -18.40 1.74
N ALA A 131 9.99 -18.01 2.43
CA ALA A 131 11.11 -17.31 1.81
C ALA A 131 11.77 -18.14 0.71
N LEU A 132 11.99 -19.44 0.96
CA LEU A 132 12.50 -20.37 -0.05
C LEU A 132 11.54 -20.53 -1.24
N ASP A 133 10.23 -20.62 -0.99
CA ASP A 133 9.23 -20.65 -2.06
C ASP A 133 9.29 -19.38 -2.93
N ARG A 134 9.35 -18.20 -2.32
CA ARG A 134 9.45 -16.93 -3.04
C ARG A 134 10.74 -16.81 -3.84
N LYS A 135 11.89 -17.22 -3.26
CA LYS A 135 13.17 -17.30 -3.97
C LYS A 135 13.09 -18.21 -5.19
N ASN A 136 12.51 -19.42 -5.03
CA ASN A 136 12.34 -20.39 -6.13
C ASN A 136 11.39 -19.88 -7.23
N ARG A 137 10.46 -18.99 -6.91
CA ARG A 137 9.59 -18.31 -7.87
C ARG A 137 10.23 -17.07 -8.51
N GLY A 138 11.50 -16.81 -8.21
CA GLY A 138 12.27 -15.72 -8.81
C GLY A 138 12.15 -14.37 -8.10
N PHE A 139 11.46 -14.25 -6.95
CA PHE A 139 11.44 -13.03 -6.19
C PHE A 139 12.82 -12.69 -5.65
N GLN A 140 13.19 -11.40 -5.70
CA GLN A 140 14.47 -10.89 -5.21
C GLN A 140 14.37 -10.24 -3.83
N ALA A 141 13.15 -10.05 -3.33
CA ALA A 141 12.88 -9.49 -2.00
C ALA A 141 11.60 -10.07 -1.39
N VAL A 142 11.61 -10.17 -0.06
CA VAL A 142 10.46 -10.51 0.76
C VAL A 142 10.29 -9.51 1.89
N LYS A 143 9.06 -9.33 2.37
CA LYS A 143 8.74 -8.54 3.58
C LYS A 143 8.01 -9.42 4.59
N MET A 144 8.33 -9.25 5.86
CA MET A 144 7.71 -9.97 6.96
C MET A 144 7.47 -9.07 8.16
N ASN A 145 6.44 -9.35 8.94
CA ASN A 145 6.31 -8.75 10.26
C ASN A 145 7.44 -9.22 11.18
N ALA A 146 8.02 -8.30 11.94
CA ALA A 146 9.10 -8.61 12.87
C ALA A 146 8.64 -9.51 14.01
N THR A 147 7.49 -9.21 14.59
CA THR A 147 7.06 -9.75 15.88
C THR A 147 5.56 -9.89 16.01
N GLU A 148 5.17 -10.69 16.97
CA GLU A 148 3.86 -10.68 17.60
C GLU A 148 3.72 -9.43 18.49
N GLU A 149 2.78 -9.45 19.44
CA GLU A 149 2.59 -8.37 20.42
C GLU A 149 3.82 -8.20 21.31
N LEU A 150 4.24 -6.96 21.52
CA LEU A 150 5.25 -6.56 22.48
C LEU A 150 4.71 -5.51 23.44
N HIS A 151 5.05 -5.65 24.72
CA HIS A 151 4.86 -4.58 25.69
C HIS A 151 5.83 -3.41 25.45
N TYR A 152 5.57 -2.26 26.10
CA TYR A 152 6.47 -1.09 26.11
C TYR A 152 7.92 -1.46 26.41
N ILE A 153 8.10 -2.36 27.39
CA ILE A 153 9.36 -3.05 27.69
C ILE A 153 9.03 -4.53 27.82
N ASP A 154 9.70 -5.36 27.06
CA ASP A 154 9.47 -6.79 27.04
C ASP A 154 10.77 -7.59 27.28
N SER A 155 10.62 -8.92 27.35
CA SER A 155 11.71 -9.83 27.66
C SER A 155 12.67 -10.02 26.48
N PHE A 156 13.97 -10.19 26.78
CA PHE A 156 14.94 -10.59 25.78
C PHE A 156 14.63 -11.92 25.10
N LYS A 157 13.80 -12.78 25.73
CA LYS A 157 13.30 -14.00 25.09
C LYS A 157 12.46 -13.69 23.85
N LYS A 158 11.61 -12.65 23.92
CA LYS A 158 10.82 -12.22 22.74
C LYS A 158 11.72 -11.58 21.68
N VAL A 159 12.68 -10.73 22.09
CA VAL A 159 13.69 -10.18 21.18
C VAL A 159 14.43 -11.30 20.45
N GLN A 160 14.92 -12.30 21.19
CA GLN A 160 15.64 -13.44 20.63
C GLN A 160 14.75 -14.25 19.65
N GLY A 161 13.44 -14.31 19.91
CA GLY A 161 12.49 -14.95 18.98
C GLY A 161 12.43 -14.24 17.62
N VAL A 162 12.45 -12.91 17.61
CA VAL A 162 12.50 -12.10 16.37
C VAL A 162 13.83 -12.31 15.66
N VAL A 163 14.94 -12.18 16.39
CA VAL A 163 16.30 -12.36 15.87
C VAL A 163 16.46 -13.74 15.24
N ASN A 164 16.04 -14.80 15.92
CA ASN A 164 16.14 -16.16 15.42
C ASN A 164 15.34 -16.37 14.12
N ARG A 165 14.16 -15.77 13.99
CA ARG A 165 13.37 -15.85 12.74
C ARG A 165 14.11 -15.23 11.56
N VAL A 166 14.63 -14.02 11.72
CA VAL A 166 15.38 -13.33 10.65
C VAL A 166 16.68 -14.06 10.34
N ALA A 167 17.40 -14.52 11.36
CA ALA A 167 18.61 -15.33 11.22
C ALA A 167 18.36 -16.61 10.40
N SER A 168 17.28 -17.36 10.74
CA SER A 168 16.94 -18.59 10.05
C SER A 168 16.60 -18.36 8.57
N ILE A 169 15.93 -17.25 8.23
CA ILE A 169 15.70 -16.89 6.82
C ILE A 169 17.04 -16.59 6.15
N ARG A 170 17.87 -15.72 6.75
CA ARG A 170 19.14 -15.32 6.18
C ARG A 170 20.08 -16.51 5.95
N GLU A 171 20.10 -17.46 6.88
CA GLU A 171 20.85 -18.72 6.73
C GLU A 171 20.34 -19.54 5.55
N ALA A 172 19.02 -19.67 5.40
CA ALA A 172 18.39 -20.49 4.36
C ALA A 172 18.51 -19.90 2.95
N VAL A 173 18.40 -18.57 2.80
CA VAL A 173 18.34 -17.91 1.48
C VAL A 173 19.63 -17.20 1.07
N GLY A 174 20.59 -17.01 2.00
CA GLY A 174 21.80 -16.24 1.75
C GLY A 174 21.51 -14.76 1.48
N TYR A 175 22.34 -14.10 0.68
CA TYR A 175 22.17 -12.69 0.27
C TYR A 175 21.53 -12.51 -1.11
N ASP A 176 21.14 -13.61 -1.76
CA ASP A 176 20.44 -13.57 -3.05
C ASP A 176 18.98 -13.14 -2.92
N LEU A 177 18.41 -13.17 -1.71
CA LEU A 177 17.08 -12.69 -1.39
C LEU A 177 17.17 -11.57 -0.35
N ASN A 178 16.68 -10.40 -0.68
CA ASN A 178 16.57 -9.28 0.25
C ASN A 178 15.42 -9.52 1.24
N ILE A 179 15.61 -9.11 2.49
CA ILE A 179 14.64 -9.26 3.58
C ILE A 179 14.29 -7.87 4.10
N ALA A 180 13.06 -7.43 3.92
CA ALA A 180 12.50 -6.28 4.62
C ALA A 180 11.80 -6.75 5.90
N VAL A 181 11.97 -6.01 6.98
CA VAL A 181 11.39 -6.36 8.28
C VAL A 181 10.50 -5.22 8.74
N ASP A 182 9.22 -5.53 8.88
CA ASP A 182 8.19 -4.56 9.24
C ASP A 182 7.84 -4.70 10.73
N PHE A 183 8.00 -3.61 11.49
CA PHE A 183 7.58 -3.56 12.88
C PHE A 183 6.09 -3.19 13.00
N HIS A 184 5.50 -2.79 11.87
CA HIS A 184 4.08 -2.56 11.67
C HIS A 184 3.47 -1.57 12.67
N GLY A 185 4.22 -0.55 13.08
CA GLY A 185 3.78 0.43 14.07
C GLY A 185 3.38 -0.17 15.42
N ARG A 186 3.79 -1.41 15.73
CA ARG A 186 3.39 -2.10 16.97
C ARG A 186 4.51 -2.19 18.00
N VAL A 187 5.68 -1.66 17.70
CA VAL A 187 6.85 -1.72 18.60
C VAL A 187 7.09 -0.36 19.23
N HIS A 188 7.10 -0.32 20.55
CA HIS A 188 7.40 0.91 21.29
C HIS A 188 8.88 1.26 21.26
N LYS A 189 9.20 2.55 21.31
CA LYS A 189 10.56 3.12 21.17
C LYS A 189 11.64 2.36 21.94
N GLY A 190 11.35 1.92 23.17
CA GLY A 190 12.32 1.20 23.99
C GLY A 190 12.79 -0.09 23.37
N MET A 191 11.84 -0.91 22.88
CA MET A 191 12.12 -2.19 22.23
C MET A 191 12.56 -2.03 20.79
N ALA A 192 12.11 -0.99 20.09
CA ALA A 192 12.51 -0.67 18.72
C ALA A 192 14.02 -0.46 18.60
N LYS A 193 14.63 0.26 19.55
CA LYS A 193 16.09 0.47 19.58
C LYS A 193 16.86 -0.84 19.76
N VAL A 194 16.34 -1.73 20.60
CA VAL A 194 16.98 -3.04 20.83
C VAL A 194 16.86 -3.90 19.58
N LEU A 195 15.67 -4.03 19.01
CA LEU A 195 15.43 -4.84 17.81
C LEU A 195 16.20 -4.32 16.60
N ALA A 196 16.20 -3.01 16.36
CA ALA A 196 16.93 -2.42 15.23
C ALA A 196 18.44 -2.73 15.30
N LYS A 197 19.02 -2.67 16.51
CA LYS A 197 20.42 -3.03 16.74
C LYS A 197 20.70 -4.51 16.53
N GLU A 198 19.88 -5.39 17.12
CA GLU A 198 20.08 -6.84 17.03
C GLU A 198 19.85 -7.38 15.61
N LEU A 199 18.95 -6.75 14.83
CA LEU A 199 18.65 -7.17 13.45
C LEU A 199 19.70 -6.71 12.43
N GLU A 200 20.48 -5.70 12.72
CA GLU A 200 21.48 -5.14 11.80
C GLU A 200 22.51 -6.18 11.31
N GLU A 201 22.84 -7.16 12.13
CA GLU A 201 23.75 -8.26 11.80
C GLU A 201 23.29 -9.03 10.56
N PHE A 202 21.97 -9.18 10.37
CA PHE A 202 21.38 -9.94 9.26
C PHE A 202 21.17 -9.13 7.99
N LYS A 203 21.59 -7.87 7.99
CA LYS A 203 21.52 -6.96 6.85
C LYS A 203 20.11 -6.91 6.21
N PRO A 204 19.08 -6.50 6.95
CA PRO A 204 17.78 -6.25 6.33
C PRO A 204 17.90 -5.18 5.25
N MET A 205 17.05 -5.26 4.22
CA MET A 205 16.98 -4.26 3.18
C MET A 205 16.49 -2.92 3.74
N PHE A 206 15.51 -2.99 4.64
CA PHE A 206 15.04 -1.87 5.45
C PHE A 206 14.28 -2.38 6.69
N LEU A 207 14.11 -1.49 7.67
CA LEU A 207 13.18 -1.65 8.80
C LEU A 207 12.03 -0.68 8.62
N GLU A 208 10.82 -1.21 8.59
CA GLU A 208 9.59 -0.45 8.34
C GLU A 208 8.84 -0.20 9.64
N GLU A 209 8.20 0.98 9.75
CA GLU A 209 7.34 1.39 10.87
C GLU A 209 7.89 1.04 12.26
N VAL A 210 9.18 1.35 12.48
CA VAL A 210 9.92 0.95 13.69
C VAL A 210 9.40 1.53 14.99
N VAL A 211 8.50 2.53 14.93
CA VAL A 211 7.83 3.16 16.07
C VAL A 211 6.36 3.35 15.79
N LEU A 212 5.58 3.67 16.81
CA LEU A 212 4.15 4.00 16.68
C LEU A 212 3.94 5.22 15.79
N PRO A 213 2.88 5.28 14.97
CA PRO A 213 2.61 6.41 14.07
C PRO A 213 2.46 7.75 14.80
N GLU A 214 1.96 7.74 16.05
CA GLU A 214 1.83 8.93 16.88
C GLU A 214 3.16 9.46 17.43
N ASN A 215 4.26 8.76 17.20
CA ASN A 215 5.56 9.00 17.83
C ASN A 215 6.67 9.10 16.78
N GLU A 216 6.38 9.74 15.65
CA GLU A 216 7.30 9.81 14.52
C GLU A 216 8.66 10.47 14.85
N GLU A 217 8.70 11.38 15.81
CA GLU A 217 9.96 11.96 16.28
C GLU A 217 10.92 10.94 16.90
N ALA A 218 10.40 9.79 17.34
CA ALA A 218 11.22 8.72 17.89
C ALA A 218 12.03 7.96 16.82
N PHE A 219 11.77 8.13 15.53
CA PHE A 219 12.64 7.61 14.47
C PHE A 219 14.07 8.10 14.64
N ALA A 220 14.27 9.37 15.01
CA ALA A 220 15.60 9.93 15.27
C ALA A 220 16.34 9.23 16.42
N GLU A 221 15.60 8.67 17.39
CA GLU A 221 16.21 7.88 18.46
C GLU A 221 16.58 6.46 18.02
N VAL A 222 15.75 5.84 17.18
CA VAL A 222 16.03 4.49 16.64
C VAL A 222 17.21 4.55 15.66
N ALA A 223 17.26 5.54 14.79
CA ALA A 223 18.33 5.74 13.81
C ALA A 223 19.75 5.81 14.43
N LYS A 224 19.86 6.21 15.70
CA LYS A 224 21.15 6.19 16.41
C LYS A 224 21.66 4.79 16.75
N HIS A 225 20.82 3.77 16.60
CA HIS A 225 21.11 2.40 17.02
C HIS A 225 21.25 1.41 15.85
N THR A 226 21.12 1.87 14.61
CA THR A 226 21.27 1.03 13.42
C THR A 226 21.73 1.85 12.21
N SER A 227 22.43 1.22 11.30
CA SER A 227 22.73 1.71 9.95
C SER A 227 21.80 1.11 8.88
N THR A 228 20.87 0.25 9.28
CA THR A 228 19.85 -0.29 8.36
C THR A 228 18.92 0.83 7.92
N PRO A 229 18.62 0.96 6.62
CA PRO A 229 17.66 1.95 6.13
C PRO A 229 16.31 1.88 6.86
N LEU A 230 15.74 3.04 7.19
CA LEU A 230 14.45 3.17 7.87
C LEU A 230 13.37 3.59 6.89
N ALA A 231 12.23 2.89 6.95
CA ALA A 231 11.08 3.10 6.08
C ALA A 231 9.82 3.44 6.90
N THR A 232 8.95 4.29 6.34
CA THR A 232 7.63 4.59 6.90
C THR A 232 6.74 5.31 5.91
N GLY A 233 5.43 5.37 6.17
CA GLY A 233 4.55 6.22 5.40
C GLY A 233 3.19 5.62 5.05
N GLU A 234 2.96 4.33 5.25
CA GLU A 234 1.69 3.65 4.89
C GLU A 234 0.46 4.25 5.60
N ARG A 235 0.66 4.86 6.78
CA ARG A 235 -0.41 5.45 7.60
C ARG A 235 -0.56 6.96 7.41
N LEU A 236 0.32 7.59 6.63
CA LEU A 236 0.27 9.01 6.33
C LEU A 236 -0.66 9.31 5.15
N CYS A 237 -1.54 10.28 5.33
CA CYS A 237 -2.62 10.53 4.38
C CYS A 237 -2.36 11.66 3.38
N THR A 238 -1.39 12.53 3.61
CA THR A 238 -1.22 13.72 2.76
C THR A 238 0.24 14.18 2.66
N ARG A 239 0.57 14.95 1.60
CA ARG A 239 1.90 15.59 1.47
C ARG A 239 2.27 16.46 2.67
N TRP A 240 1.31 16.98 3.42
CA TRP A 240 1.59 17.80 4.60
C TRP A 240 2.06 16.98 5.79
N GLU A 241 1.60 15.73 5.90
CA GLU A 241 2.09 14.77 6.89
C GLU A 241 3.49 14.27 6.50
N PHE A 242 3.71 13.87 5.26
CA PHE A 242 5.02 13.48 4.72
C PHE A 242 6.08 14.59 4.83
N LYS A 243 5.69 15.86 4.74
CA LYS A 243 6.59 17.00 4.88
C LYS A 243 7.38 16.96 6.19
N ASN A 244 6.74 16.59 7.29
CA ASN A 244 7.39 16.58 8.60
C ASN A 244 8.43 15.47 8.68
N ILE A 245 8.10 14.28 8.23
CA ILE A 245 9.02 13.12 8.19
C ILE A 245 10.23 13.41 7.32
N LEU A 246 10.02 13.91 6.10
CA LEU A 246 11.10 14.24 5.17
C LEU A 246 12.03 15.33 5.73
N LYS A 247 11.46 16.36 6.38
CA LYS A 247 12.23 17.43 6.99
C LYS A 247 13.15 16.96 8.13
N ASN A 248 12.76 15.90 8.82
CA ASN A 248 13.56 15.38 9.94
C ASN A 248 14.86 14.70 9.48
N GLY A 249 14.97 14.30 8.20
CA GLY A 249 16.20 13.81 7.58
C GLY A 249 16.72 12.48 8.14
N VAL A 250 15.84 11.65 8.72
CA VAL A 250 16.21 10.36 9.34
C VAL A 250 15.60 9.16 8.63
N ILE A 251 14.73 9.39 7.65
CA ILE A 251 14.07 8.36 6.87
C ILE A 251 14.74 8.24 5.51
N ASP A 252 15.06 7.01 5.15
CA ASP A 252 15.71 6.66 3.87
C ASP A 252 14.69 6.29 2.81
N ILE A 253 13.51 5.79 3.24
CA ILE A 253 12.46 5.28 2.36
C ILE A 253 11.10 5.78 2.85
N ILE A 254 10.30 6.35 1.95
CA ILE A 254 8.88 6.57 2.22
C ILE A 254 8.00 5.57 1.50
N GLN A 255 6.83 5.27 2.09
CA GLN A 255 5.90 4.25 1.62
C GLN A 255 4.47 4.82 1.47
N PRO A 256 4.29 5.82 0.57
CA PRO A 256 2.97 6.38 0.36
C PRO A 256 2.04 5.34 -0.24
N ASP A 257 0.81 5.31 0.25
CA ASP A 257 -0.23 4.41 -0.24
C ASP A 257 -1.18 5.19 -1.17
N VAL A 258 -1.22 4.82 -2.45
CA VAL A 258 -2.08 5.48 -3.45
C VAL A 258 -3.56 5.41 -3.08
N ALA A 259 -3.99 4.32 -2.40
CA ALA A 259 -5.36 4.17 -1.92
C ALA A 259 -5.68 4.95 -0.63
N LEU A 260 -4.69 5.61 -0.01
CA LEU A 260 -4.84 6.37 1.23
C LEU A 260 -4.40 7.83 1.11
N THR A 261 -3.41 8.15 0.30
CA THR A 261 -2.84 9.51 0.22
C THR A 261 -3.67 10.50 -0.58
N GLY A 262 -4.73 10.07 -1.23
CA GLY A 262 -5.57 10.89 -2.10
C GLY A 262 -5.41 10.60 -3.59
N GLY A 263 -4.89 9.43 -3.94
CA GLY A 263 -4.76 8.94 -5.30
C GLY A 263 -3.38 9.16 -5.93
N ILE A 264 -3.30 8.90 -7.22
CA ILE A 264 -2.06 8.86 -8.01
C ILE A 264 -1.34 10.21 -8.03
N LEU A 265 -2.07 11.31 -8.26
CA LEU A 265 -1.48 12.63 -8.41
C LEU A 265 -0.93 13.17 -7.08
N GLU A 266 -1.62 12.94 -5.96
CA GLU A 266 -1.13 13.35 -4.65
C GLU A 266 0.10 12.51 -4.25
N ALA A 267 0.06 11.20 -4.46
CA ALA A 267 1.21 10.31 -4.23
C ALA A 267 2.41 10.73 -5.11
N ARG A 268 2.19 11.12 -6.37
CA ARG A 268 3.26 11.65 -7.26
C ARG A 268 3.91 12.92 -6.71
N LYS A 269 3.12 13.83 -6.11
CA LYS A 269 3.63 15.04 -5.44
C LYS A 269 4.47 14.67 -4.21
N ILE A 270 4.04 13.68 -3.43
CA ILE A 270 4.77 13.16 -2.26
C ILE A 270 6.12 12.55 -2.70
N CYS A 271 6.12 11.73 -3.74
CA CYS A 271 7.35 11.14 -4.29
C CYS A 271 8.33 12.19 -4.81
N ALA A 272 7.84 13.24 -5.47
CA ALA A 272 8.69 14.35 -5.92
C ALA A 272 9.27 15.17 -4.75
N MET A 273 8.55 15.27 -3.63
CA MET A 273 9.11 15.85 -2.42
C MET A 273 10.23 14.98 -1.84
N ALA A 274 10.03 13.65 -1.78
CA ALA A 274 11.03 12.71 -1.31
C ALA A 274 12.31 12.73 -2.15
N GLU A 275 12.18 12.79 -3.48
CA GLU A 275 13.31 12.92 -4.41
C GLU A 275 14.19 14.13 -4.10
N ALA A 276 13.57 15.27 -3.75
CA ALA A 276 14.31 16.50 -3.39
C ALA A 276 15.07 16.39 -2.05
N PHE A 277 14.73 15.40 -1.21
CA PHE A 277 15.43 15.10 0.05
C PHE A 277 16.36 13.87 -0.05
N ASP A 278 16.59 13.35 -1.25
CA ASP A 278 17.38 12.12 -1.51
C ASP A 278 16.79 10.89 -0.78
N VAL A 279 15.46 10.79 -0.75
CA VAL A 279 14.72 9.71 -0.11
C VAL A 279 14.09 8.82 -1.17
N ALA A 280 14.31 7.51 -1.06
CA ALA A 280 13.73 6.50 -1.92
C ALA A 280 12.23 6.27 -1.63
N VAL A 281 11.54 5.61 -2.54
CA VAL A 281 10.12 5.29 -2.40
C VAL A 281 9.88 3.80 -2.64
N ALA A 282 9.09 3.19 -1.75
CA ALA A 282 8.59 1.82 -1.86
C ALA A 282 7.08 1.82 -1.53
N PRO A 283 6.20 2.13 -2.49
CA PRO A 283 4.79 2.35 -2.19
C PRO A 283 4.11 1.15 -1.52
N HIS A 284 3.30 1.42 -0.51
CA HIS A 284 2.48 0.43 0.17
C HIS A 284 1.27 0.06 -0.71
N ALA A 285 1.03 -1.22 -0.98
CA ALA A 285 -0.10 -1.69 -1.77
C ALA A 285 -0.50 -3.16 -1.50
N PRO A 286 -0.88 -3.55 -0.27
CA PRO A 286 -1.27 -4.92 0.08
C PRO A 286 -2.77 -5.21 -0.19
N TYR A 287 -3.41 -4.45 -1.06
CA TYR A 287 -4.85 -4.48 -1.29
C TYR A 287 -5.23 -5.26 -2.56
N GLY A 288 -6.29 -4.82 -3.24
CA GLY A 288 -6.82 -5.45 -4.42
C GLY A 288 -6.16 -4.99 -5.72
N PRO A 289 -6.69 -5.48 -6.84
CA PRO A 289 -6.06 -5.32 -8.16
C PRO A 289 -6.07 -3.87 -8.67
N ILE A 290 -7.08 -3.06 -8.29
CA ILE A 290 -7.21 -1.69 -8.80
C ILE A 290 -6.20 -0.78 -8.11
N ALA A 291 -6.04 -0.91 -6.78
CA ALA A 291 -5.04 -0.16 -6.04
C ALA A 291 -3.63 -0.49 -6.53
N LEU A 292 -3.32 -1.78 -6.77
CA LEU A 292 -2.01 -2.18 -7.31
C LEU A 292 -1.79 -1.62 -8.73
N ALA A 293 -2.79 -1.70 -9.61
CA ALA A 293 -2.70 -1.13 -10.95
C ALA A 293 -2.46 0.38 -10.92
N ALA A 294 -3.17 1.11 -10.05
CA ALA A 294 -2.99 2.54 -9.86
C ALA A 294 -1.59 2.88 -9.33
N THR A 295 -1.07 2.07 -8.39
CA THR A 295 0.28 2.25 -7.85
C THR A 295 1.35 1.99 -8.91
N LEU A 296 1.19 0.98 -9.79
CA LEU A 296 2.10 0.76 -10.90
C LEU A 296 2.12 1.95 -11.89
N GLN A 297 1.01 2.67 -12.07
CA GLN A 297 1.03 3.91 -12.88
C GLN A 297 1.91 5.00 -12.26
N LEU A 298 1.92 5.10 -10.92
CA LEU A 298 2.81 5.98 -10.18
C LEU A 298 4.27 5.53 -10.31
N ASP A 299 4.55 4.25 -10.10
CA ASP A 299 5.89 3.68 -10.07
C ASP A 299 6.63 3.88 -11.39
N VAL A 300 5.92 3.67 -12.48
CA VAL A 300 6.47 3.75 -13.84
C VAL A 300 7.06 5.13 -14.13
N CYS A 301 6.38 6.21 -13.69
CA CYS A 301 6.80 7.59 -13.98
C CYS A 301 7.62 8.25 -12.85
N THR A 302 7.99 7.50 -11.80
CA THR A 302 8.64 8.06 -10.59
C THR A 302 10.06 7.50 -10.41
N PRO A 303 11.12 8.28 -10.71
CA PRO A 303 12.50 7.78 -10.74
C PRO A 303 13.00 7.20 -9.42
N ASN A 304 12.63 7.78 -8.28
CA ASN A 304 13.08 7.36 -6.95
C ASN A 304 12.25 6.21 -6.33
N VAL A 305 11.26 5.65 -7.02
CA VAL A 305 10.65 4.37 -6.62
C VAL A 305 11.63 3.24 -6.97
N PHE A 306 11.97 2.38 -6.02
CA PHE A 306 12.92 1.28 -6.27
C PHE A 306 12.30 -0.11 -6.18
N ILE A 307 11.19 -0.27 -5.43
CA ILE A 307 10.50 -1.56 -5.27
C ILE A 307 9.03 -1.33 -4.95
N GLN A 308 8.15 -2.22 -5.45
CA GLN A 308 6.71 -2.17 -5.25
C GLN A 308 6.22 -3.33 -4.38
N GLU A 309 5.37 -3.02 -3.42
CA GLU A 309 4.57 -4.01 -2.70
C GLU A 309 3.48 -4.60 -3.60
N GLN A 310 3.16 -5.87 -3.39
CA GLN A 310 2.04 -6.53 -4.05
C GLN A 310 1.37 -7.55 -3.11
N SER A 311 0.12 -7.86 -3.35
CA SER A 311 -0.70 -8.68 -2.47
C SER A 311 -1.03 -10.09 -3.00
N LEU A 312 -0.47 -10.49 -4.14
CA LEU A 312 -0.72 -11.81 -4.70
C LEU A 312 -0.27 -12.90 -3.71
N GLY A 313 -1.20 -13.73 -3.28
CA GLY A 313 -0.95 -14.79 -2.29
C GLY A 313 -0.81 -14.32 -0.84
N ILE A 314 -1.12 -13.06 -0.51
CA ILE A 314 -1.13 -12.58 0.87
C ILE A 314 -2.19 -13.31 1.69
N HIS A 315 -1.88 -13.62 2.95
CA HIS A 315 -2.74 -14.42 3.84
C HIS A 315 -4.12 -13.81 4.12
N TYR A 316 -4.30 -12.50 3.93
CA TYR A 316 -5.61 -11.82 4.07
C TYR A 316 -6.59 -12.15 2.94
N ASN A 317 -6.12 -12.59 1.77
CA ASN A 317 -6.95 -12.84 0.60
C ASN A 317 -7.50 -14.27 0.57
N LYS A 318 -7.89 -14.83 1.72
CA LYS A 318 -8.39 -16.21 1.82
C LYS A 318 -9.61 -16.45 0.92
N GLY A 319 -9.48 -17.44 0.04
CA GLY A 319 -10.55 -17.87 -0.87
C GLY A 319 -10.68 -17.03 -2.14
N PHE A 320 -9.91 -15.95 -2.27
CA PHE A 320 -9.87 -15.10 -3.46
C PHE A 320 -8.45 -14.61 -3.71
N ASP A 321 -8.12 -14.45 -4.98
CA ASP A 321 -6.91 -13.77 -5.42
C ASP A 321 -7.30 -12.51 -6.21
N LEU A 322 -6.42 -11.52 -6.22
CA LEU A 322 -6.67 -10.28 -6.97
C LEU A 322 -6.89 -10.52 -8.47
N LEU A 323 -6.27 -11.57 -9.03
CA LEU A 323 -6.46 -11.96 -10.43
C LEU A 323 -7.85 -12.54 -10.75
N ASP A 324 -8.64 -12.92 -9.74
CA ASP A 324 -10.00 -13.42 -9.97
C ASP A 324 -10.94 -12.34 -10.50
N PHE A 325 -10.66 -11.07 -10.19
CA PHE A 325 -11.46 -9.90 -10.55
C PHE A 325 -11.00 -9.22 -11.84
N VAL A 326 -10.01 -9.80 -12.54
CA VAL A 326 -9.33 -9.17 -13.68
C VAL A 326 -9.42 -10.05 -14.91
N LYS A 327 -9.82 -9.47 -16.05
CA LYS A 327 -9.85 -10.17 -17.35
C LYS A 327 -8.46 -10.30 -17.95
N ASN A 328 -7.64 -9.25 -17.89
CA ASN A 328 -6.28 -9.22 -18.41
C ASN A 328 -5.24 -9.60 -17.34
N LYS A 329 -5.23 -10.87 -16.96
CA LYS A 329 -4.42 -11.42 -15.84
C LYS A 329 -2.90 -11.23 -16.02
N GLU A 330 -2.44 -11.02 -17.24
CA GLU A 330 -1.05 -10.77 -17.60
C GLU A 330 -0.47 -9.49 -16.97
N ILE A 331 -1.31 -8.52 -16.56
CA ILE A 331 -0.87 -7.26 -15.95
C ILE A 331 -0.03 -7.46 -14.68
N PHE A 332 -0.27 -8.55 -13.95
CA PHE A 332 0.46 -8.88 -12.73
C PHE A 332 1.26 -10.19 -12.86
N GLN A 333 1.78 -10.46 -14.04
CA GLN A 333 2.67 -11.60 -14.25
C GLN A 333 4.07 -11.26 -13.74
N TYR A 334 4.43 -11.82 -12.58
CA TYR A 334 5.76 -11.62 -11.98
C TYR A 334 6.78 -12.57 -12.60
N LYS A 335 7.87 -12.01 -13.09
CA LYS A 335 8.98 -12.74 -13.69
C LYS A 335 10.30 -12.22 -13.14
N ASP A 336 11.13 -13.12 -12.61
CA ASP A 336 12.45 -12.78 -12.06
C ASP A 336 12.40 -11.63 -11.03
N GLY A 337 11.32 -11.57 -10.22
CA GLY A 337 11.11 -10.51 -9.24
C GLY A 337 10.60 -9.17 -9.79
N TYR A 338 10.19 -9.12 -11.05
CA TYR A 338 9.68 -7.91 -11.70
C TYR A 338 8.29 -8.12 -12.29
N VAL A 339 7.60 -7.00 -12.49
CA VAL A 339 6.38 -6.88 -13.30
C VAL A 339 6.65 -5.90 -14.45
N ASP A 340 6.10 -6.21 -15.61
CA ASP A 340 6.17 -5.32 -16.78
C ASP A 340 5.28 -4.08 -16.57
N ILE A 341 5.61 -2.96 -17.19
CA ILE A 341 4.79 -1.75 -17.12
C ILE A 341 3.45 -1.96 -17.82
N PRO A 342 2.33 -1.46 -17.24
CA PRO A 342 1.03 -1.57 -17.87
C PRO A 342 0.95 -0.68 -19.13
N THR A 343 0.62 -1.26 -20.28
CA THR A 343 0.57 -0.55 -21.57
C THR A 343 -0.84 -0.26 -22.06
N LYS A 344 -1.89 -0.87 -21.46
CA LYS A 344 -3.28 -0.61 -21.84
C LYS A 344 -3.76 0.74 -21.31
N PRO A 345 -4.77 1.35 -21.95
CA PRO A 345 -5.33 2.65 -21.53
C PRO A 345 -5.85 2.65 -20.07
N GLY A 346 -5.89 3.84 -19.47
CA GLY A 346 -6.33 4.04 -18.10
C GLY A 346 -5.33 3.48 -17.11
N LEU A 347 -5.81 2.77 -16.10
CA LEU A 347 -4.98 2.07 -15.13
C LEU A 347 -4.28 0.82 -15.72
N GLY A 348 -4.63 0.44 -16.95
CA GLY A 348 -4.10 -0.74 -17.62
C GLY A 348 -4.79 -2.05 -17.21
N ILE A 349 -5.80 -1.99 -16.35
CA ILE A 349 -6.54 -3.13 -15.82
C ILE A 349 -7.94 -3.24 -16.43
N GLU A 350 -8.37 -4.45 -16.74
CA GLU A 350 -9.72 -4.75 -17.21
C GLU A 350 -10.47 -5.52 -16.13
N ILE A 351 -11.39 -4.84 -15.43
CA ILE A 351 -12.17 -5.46 -14.35
C ILE A 351 -13.25 -6.38 -14.93
N ASP A 352 -13.41 -7.57 -14.36
CA ASP A 352 -14.52 -8.46 -14.61
C ASP A 352 -15.75 -8.00 -13.80
N GLU A 353 -16.51 -7.06 -14.37
CA GLU A 353 -17.65 -6.47 -13.69
C GLU A 353 -18.74 -7.49 -13.32
N GLU A 354 -18.97 -8.49 -14.17
CA GLU A 354 -19.97 -9.54 -13.88
C GLU A 354 -19.57 -10.35 -12.65
N PHE A 355 -18.27 -10.67 -12.53
CA PHE A 355 -17.75 -11.35 -11.35
C PHE A 355 -17.79 -10.44 -10.11
N VAL A 356 -17.42 -9.16 -10.24
CA VAL A 356 -17.54 -8.16 -9.17
C VAL A 356 -18.95 -8.07 -8.65
N GLU A 357 -19.96 -7.94 -9.53
CA GLU A 357 -21.37 -7.87 -9.15
C GLU A 357 -21.86 -9.13 -8.45
N LYS A 358 -21.48 -10.30 -8.96
CA LYS A 358 -21.80 -11.59 -8.36
C LYS A 358 -21.26 -11.68 -6.92
N ILE A 359 -19.99 -11.36 -6.70
CA ILE A 359 -19.36 -11.43 -5.36
C ILE A 359 -19.91 -10.36 -4.42
N ALA A 360 -20.23 -9.17 -4.93
CA ALA A 360 -20.82 -8.10 -4.12
C ALA A 360 -22.19 -8.51 -3.51
N LEU A 361 -22.97 -9.37 -4.17
CA LEU A 361 -24.24 -9.90 -3.65
C LEU A 361 -24.03 -10.82 -2.42
N GLU A 362 -22.85 -11.42 -2.27
CA GLU A 362 -22.55 -12.27 -1.13
C GLU A 362 -22.29 -11.45 0.17
N GLY A 363 -22.09 -10.14 0.00
CA GLY A 363 -21.79 -9.22 1.09
C GLY A 363 -20.35 -9.33 1.60
N LEU A 364 -19.90 -8.28 2.28
CA LEU A 364 -18.60 -8.22 2.91
C LEU A 364 -18.77 -7.90 4.40
N VAL A 365 -18.21 -8.78 5.26
CA VAL A 365 -18.00 -8.49 6.68
C VAL A 365 -16.51 -8.68 6.94
N TRP A 366 -15.77 -7.58 6.95
CA TRP A 366 -14.36 -7.59 7.31
C TRP A 366 -14.14 -6.81 8.60
N THR A 367 -13.46 -7.42 9.55
CA THR A 367 -12.99 -6.76 10.77
C THR A 367 -11.55 -7.15 11.01
N ASN A 368 -10.70 -6.17 11.30
CA ASN A 368 -9.34 -6.47 11.70
C ASN A 368 -9.33 -7.27 13.01
N PRO A 369 -8.40 -8.20 13.17
CA PRO A 369 -8.19 -8.88 14.44
C PRO A 369 -7.91 -7.86 15.56
N LYS A 370 -8.39 -8.16 16.76
CA LYS A 370 -8.04 -7.40 17.96
C LYS A 370 -7.03 -8.20 18.76
N TRP A 371 -5.82 -7.71 18.84
CA TRP A 371 -4.75 -8.35 19.57
C TRP A 371 -4.74 -7.92 21.04
N LYS A 372 -4.31 -8.81 21.91
CA LYS A 372 -4.16 -8.54 23.34
C LYS A 372 -2.82 -9.02 23.83
N ASN A 373 -2.20 -8.25 24.68
CA ASN A 373 -1.08 -8.68 25.48
C ASN A 373 -1.48 -9.79 26.47
N TYR A 374 -0.50 -10.45 27.04
CA TYR A 374 -0.73 -11.55 27.99
C TYR A 374 -1.56 -11.13 29.21
N ASP A 375 -1.43 -9.88 29.65
CA ASP A 375 -2.18 -9.31 30.77
C ASP A 375 -3.61 -8.84 30.42
N GLY A 376 -4.02 -9.00 29.15
CA GLY A 376 -5.33 -8.62 28.64
C GLY A 376 -5.45 -7.18 28.15
N THR A 377 -4.40 -6.37 28.25
CA THR A 377 -4.35 -5.04 27.63
C THR A 377 -4.40 -5.15 26.12
N ILE A 378 -4.97 -4.15 25.45
CA ILE A 378 -5.01 -4.12 23.98
C ILE A 378 -3.60 -3.87 23.45
N ALA A 379 -3.17 -4.72 22.55
CA ALA A 379 -1.90 -4.57 21.86
C ALA A 379 -2.06 -3.71 20.60
N GLU A 380 -0.97 -3.11 20.17
CA GLU A 380 -0.89 -2.39 18.89
C GLU A 380 -1.05 -3.36 17.71
N TRP A 381 -1.57 -2.81 16.58
CA TRP A 381 -1.84 -3.59 15.38
C TRP A 381 -1.17 -3.00 14.16
#